data_e945cad4069b2133d2d37663fdb09c84
#
_entry.id   e945cad4069b2133d2d37663fdb09c84
#
_cell.length_a   1.000
_cell.length_b   1.000
_cell.length_c   1.000
_cell.angle_alpha   90.00
_cell.angle_beta   90.00
_cell.angle_gamma   90.00
#
_symmetry.space_group_name_H-M   'P 1'
#
loop_
_entity.id
_entity.type
_entity.pdbx_description
1 polymer ?
#
loop_
_entity_poly.entity_id
_entity_poly.type
_entity_poly.pdbx_seq_one_letter_code
_entity_poly.pdbx_strand_id
1 'polypeptide(L)'
;MKIGLIGKGFVGNAIYENLKSVYDFLIFDKDPSKSNSDNIRVLCHGAKIIFVALPTPMKKDGSCDLSIILHVMAQLSYWANDNIIILKSTVPPGTCRIIKDKYPELRLVFSPEFLTEANHIEDFKNCNRVIMGGDSNDVHECFKMLSDVFPKKQYLRTSLKTSEMVKYFINNFLAVKVIFANEMKQICEASGIDYEDVKDLALHDNRIGQSHLSVPGPDGSRGFGGTCFPKDINAMIFFAKSIGIDPSLLLETWNKNLKIRKNKDWLKMIGRAISEKEQK
;
A
#
# COMPACT_ATOMS: atom_id res chain seq x y z
N MET A 1 19.27 19.03 -1.40
CA MET A 1 18.66 18.37 -0.20
C MET A 1 18.85 16.88 -0.35
N LYS A 2 19.26 16.18 0.72
CA LYS A 2 19.30 14.71 0.70
C LYS A 2 18.00 14.14 1.23
N ILE A 3 17.55 13.04 0.66
CA ILE A 3 16.37 12.29 1.05
C ILE A 3 16.79 10.97 1.70
N GLY A 4 16.17 10.63 2.81
CA GLY A 4 16.32 9.32 3.45
C GLY A 4 15.31 8.32 2.88
N LEU A 5 15.73 7.07 2.73
CA LEU A 5 14.84 5.97 2.35
C LEU A 5 15.12 4.77 3.25
N ILE A 6 14.11 4.33 3.97
CA ILE A 6 14.15 3.12 4.78
C ILE A 6 13.27 2.06 4.11
N GLY A 7 13.92 1.01 3.59
CA GLY A 7 13.29 -0.04 2.79
C GLY A 7 13.29 0.25 1.29
N LYS A 8 14.14 -0.45 0.54
CA LYS A 8 14.23 -0.39 -0.94
C LYS A 8 13.60 -1.62 -1.60
N GLY A 9 12.35 -1.94 -1.18
CA GLY A 9 11.44 -2.87 -1.87
C GLY A 9 10.78 -2.22 -3.08
N PHE A 10 9.61 -2.70 -3.55
CA PHE A 10 8.92 -2.11 -4.71
C PHE A 10 8.63 -0.62 -4.55
N VAL A 11 8.00 -0.25 -3.43
CA VAL A 11 7.62 1.15 -3.15
C VAL A 11 8.85 2.02 -3.01
N GLY A 12 9.83 1.59 -2.20
CA GLY A 12 11.06 2.34 -2.01
C GLY A 12 11.88 2.47 -3.30
N ASN A 13 11.90 1.42 -4.13
CA ASN A 13 12.57 1.48 -5.43
C ASN A 13 11.86 2.43 -6.39
N ALA A 14 10.54 2.44 -6.41
CA ALA A 14 9.78 3.39 -7.24
C ALA A 14 10.07 4.85 -6.84
N ILE A 15 10.14 5.14 -5.53
CA ILE A 15 10.51 6.45 -5.01
C ILE A 15 11.93 6.82 -5.45
N TYR A 16 12.89 5.93 -5.22
CA TYR A 16 14.29 6.15 -5.58
C TYR A 16 14.48 6.41 -7.07
N GLU A 17 13.97 5.54 -7.94
CA GLU A 17 14.14 5.67 -9.39
C GLU A 17 13.52 6.95 -9.95
N ASN A 18 12.41 7.41 -9.40
CA ASN A 18 11.73 8.61 -9.85
C ASN A 18 12.29 9.92 -9.30
N LEU A 19 13.04 9.89 -8.19
CA LEU A 19 13.55 11.10 -7.54
C LEU A 19 15.08 11.25 -7.60
N LYS A 20 15.84 10.18 -7.91
CA LYS A 20 17.32 10.17 -7.89
C LYS A 20 18.00 11.12 -8.86
N SER A 21 17.29 11.59 -9.89
CA SER A 21 17.82 12.58 -10.85
C SER A 21 17.83 14.00 -10.29
N VAL A 22 17.08 14.27 -9.23
CA VAL A 22 16.92 15.59 -8.61
C VAL A 22 17.49 15.63 -7.19
N TYR A 23 17.43 14.51 -6.47
CA TYR A 23 17.84 14.41 -5.07
C TYR A 23 18.85 13.30 -4.83
N ASP A 24 19.82 13.56 -3.97
CA ASP A 24 20.71 12.53 -3.40
C ASP A 24 19.96 11.70 -2.36
N PHE A 25 20.25 10.40 -2.29
CA PHE A 25 19.63 9.48 -1.35
C PHE A 25 20.59 8.89 -0.34
N LEU A 26 20.15 8.83 0.93
CA LEU A 26 20.68 7.96 1.96
C LEU A 26 19.70 6.79 2.14
N ILE A 27 20.15 5.58 1.87
CA ILE A 27 19.29 4.39 1.83
C ILE A 27 19.71 3.41 2.91
N PHE A 28 18.76 2.98 3.72
CA PHE A 28 18.93 1.90 4.67
C PHE A 28 17.90 0.79 4.37
N ASP A 29 18.39 -0.41 4.12
CA ASP A 29 17.60 -1.62 3.89
C ASP A 29 18.19 -2.77 4.72
N LYS A 30 17.37 -3.77 5.06
CA LYS A 30 17.85 -5.00 5.71
C LYS A 30 18.84 -5.80 4.83
N ASP A 31 18.73 -5.61 3.51
CA ASP A 31 19.66 -6.15 2.53
C ASP A 31 20.80 -5.13 2.32
N PRO A 32 22.02 -5.42 2.80
CA PRO A 32 23.14 -4.49 2.70
C PRO A 32 23.48 -4.09 1.26
N SER A 33 23.19 -4.95 0.28
CA SER A 33 23.45 -4.66 -1.14
C SER A 33 22.60 -3.50 -1.69
N LYS A 34 21.51 -3.15 -1.00
CA LYS A 34 20.58 -2.06 -1.34
C LYS A 34 20.83 -0.80 -0.55
N SER A 35 21.71 -0.85 0.45
CA SER A 35 22.02 0.26 1.35
C SER A 35 23.24 1.04 0.88
N ASN A 36 23.25 2.34 1.17
CA ASN A 36 24.41 3.20 1.12
C ASN A 36 24.59 4.00 2.42
N SER A 37 23.83 3.64 3.44
CA SER A 37 23.91 4.17 4.81
C SER A 37 24.02 3.01 5.78
N ASP A 38 24.95 3.12 6.74
CA ASP A 38 25.26 2.05 7.67
C ASP A 38 24.11 1.77 8.67
N ASN A 39 23.36 2.81 9.01
CA ASN A 39 22.27 2.72 9.98
C ASN A 39 21.31 3.91 9.91
N ILE A 40 20.20 3.81 10.63
CA ILE A 40 19.16 4.84 10.68
C ILE A 40 19.68 6.15 11.30
N ARG A 41 20.62 6.10 12.24
CA ARG A 41 21.23 7.31 12.83
C ARG A 41 21.91 8.16 11.76
N VAL A 42 22.77 7.57 10.95
CA VAL A 42 23.49 8.28 9.86
C VAL A 42 22.46 8.86 8.86
N LEU A 43 21.42 8.10 8.55
CA LEU A 43 20.36 8.55 7.65
C LEU A 43 19.60 9.77 8.22
N CYS A 44 19.24 9.76 9.51
CA CYS A 44 18.57 10.89 10.18
C CYS A 44 19.44 12.15 10.20
N HIS A 45 20.77 12.05 10.43
CA HIS A 45 21.66 13.21 10.43
C HIS A 45 21.88 13.80 9.04
N GLY A 46 21.73 13.00 7.99
CA GLY A 46 22.05 13.44 6.62
C GLY A 46 20.85 13.84 5.76
N ALA A 47 19.64 13.43 6.11
CA ALA A 47 18.43 13.64 5.31
C ALA A 47 17.45 14.59 6.00
N LYS A 48 16.74 15.41 5.23
CA LYS A 48 15.67 16.27 5.78
C LYS A 48 14.31 15.56 5.77
N ILE A 49 14.01 14.81 4.71
CA ILE A 49 12.76 14.04 4.54
C ILE A 49 13.13 12.57 4.42
N ILE A 50 12.43 11.72 5.16
CA ILE A 50 12.70 10.28 5.23
C ILE A 50 11.47 9.51 4.81
N PHE A 51 11.56 8.77 3.72
CA PHE A 51 10.53 7.81 3.32
C PHE A 51 10.71 6.48 4.06
N VAL A 52 9.63 5.94 4.60
CA VAL A 52 9.58 4.62 5.22
C VAL A 52 8.65 3.73 4.41
N ALA A 53 9.23 2.72 3.74
CA ALA A 53 8.53 1.82 2.81
C ALA A 53 8.85 0.35 3.16
N LEU A 54 8.31 -0.12 4.27
CA LEU A 54 8.57 -1.41 4.87
C LEU A 54 7.35 -2.35 4.72
N PRO A 55 7.55 -3.67 4.72
CA PRO A 55 6.45 -4.62 4.64
C PRO A 55 5.57 -4.60 5.90
N THR A 56 4.28 -4.82 5.68
CA THR A 56 3.25 -4.98 6.72
C THR A 56 2.44 -6.23 6.40
N PRO A 57 3.00 -7.43 6.62
CA PRO A 57 2.37 -8.68 6.23
C PRO A 57 1.14 -9.00 7.09
N MET A 58 0.32 -9.92 6.61
CA MET A 58 -0.85 -10.45 7.32
C MET A 58 -0.42 -11.48 8.36
N LYS A 59 -0.92 -11.38 9.59
CA LYS A 59 -0.82 -12.41 10.63
C LYS A 59 -1.85 -13.51 10.40
N LYS A 60 -1.75 -14.63 11.16
CA LYS A 60 -2.68 -15.77 11.08
C LYS A 60 -4.14 -15.39 11.35
N ASP A 61 -4.38 -14.42 12.23
CA ASP A 61 -5.72 -13.91 12.55
C ASP A 61 -6.27 -12.91 11.53
N GLY A 62 -5.52 -12.66 10.45
CA GLY A 62 -5.85 -11.68 9.43
C GLY A 62 -5.42 -10.25 9.74
N SER A 63 -4.96 -9.97 10.96
CA SER A 63 -4.51 -8.62 11.33
C SER A 63 -3.21 -8.23 10.61
N CYS A 64 -2.99 -6.93 10.48
CA CYS A 64 -1.77 -6.37 9.93
C CYS A 64 -0.62 -6.48 10.94
N ASP A 65 0.51 -7.05 10.55
CA ASP A 65 1.72 -7.05 11.38
C ASP A 65 2.45 -5.72 11.30
N LEU A 66 2.41 -4.96 12.37
CA LEU A 66 3.03 -3.65 12.51
C LEU A 66 4.41 -3.70 13.19
N SER A 67 4.92 -4.89 13.56
CA SER A 67 6.13 -5.04 14.36
C SER A 67 7.34 -4.31 13.77
N ILE A 68 7.57 -4.47 12.45
CA ILE A 68 8.67 -3.82 11.74
C ILE A 68 8.50 -2.30 11.75
N ILE A 69 7.30 -1.81 11.47
CA ILE A 69 7.00 -0.36 11.48
C ILE A 69 7.25 0.24 12.85
N LEU A 70 6.69 -0.38 13.91
CA LEU A 70 6.82 0.13 15.27
C LEU A 70 8.28 0.10 15.75
N HIS A 71 9.06 -0.91 15.38
CA HIS A 71 10.49 -0.98 15.67
C HIS A 71 11.26 0.17 15.00
N VAL A 72 11.00 0.42 13.71
CA VAL A 72 11.67 1.52 12.99
C VAL A 72 11.23 2.89 13.50
N MET A 73 9.94 3.08 13.83
CA MET A 73 9.45 4.33 14.42
C MET A 73 10.07 4.60 15.78
N ALA A 74 10.34 3.57 16.61
CA ALA A 74 11.08 3.71 17.86
C ALA A 74 12.54 4.15 17.66
N GLN A 75 13.21 3.66 16.61
CA GLN A 75 14.55 4.13 16.27
C GLN A 75 14.53 5.57 15.75
N LEU A 76 13.54 5.89 14.90
CA LEU A 76 13.38 7.25 14.39
C LEU A 76 13.07 8.25 15.50
N SER A 77 12.25 7.89 16.50
CA SER A 77 11.98 8.78 17.64
C SER A 77 13.24 9.11 18.48
N TYR A 78 14.23 8.24 18.45
CA TYR A 78 15.50 8.47 19.16
C TYR A 78 16.51 9.31 18.35
N TRP A 79 16.53 9.12 17.01
CA TRP A 79 17.56 9.71 16.16
C TRP A 79 17.09 10.88 15.28
N ALA A 80 15.78 10.97 15.02
CA ALA A 80 15.23 12.05 14.19
C ALA A 80 15.29 13.37 14.96
N ASN A 81 15.78 14.41 14.29
CA ASN A 81 15.82 15.78 14.77
C ASN A 81 15.29 16.68 13.67
N ASP A 82 14.05 17.09 13.74
CA ASP A 82 13.37 17.91 12.72
C ASP A 82 13.19 17.22 11.34
N ASN A 83 13.43 15.91 11.24
CA ASN A 83 13.15 15.17 10.03
C ASN A 83 11.65 14.97 9.81
N ILE A 84 11.17 15.19 8.60
CA ILE A 84 9.79 14.79 8.24
C ILE A 84 9.82 13.32 7.79
N ILE A 85 9.02 12.49 8.45
CA ILE A 85 8.93 11.06 8.17
C ILE A 85 7.68 10.81 7.33
N ILE A 86 7.84 10.34 6.09
CA ILE A 86 6.73 9.96 5.21
C ILE A 86 6.56 8.44 5.27
N LEU A 87 5.55 7.98 6.01
CA LEU A 87 5.18 6.57 6.04
C LEU A 87 4.39 6.19 4.79
N LYS A 88 4.96 5.29 3.99
CA LYS A 88 4.38 4.75 2.75
C LYS A 88 3.76 3.38 2.92
N SER A 89 4.16 2.66 3.97
CA SER A 89 3.67 1.31 4.25
C SER A 89 2.19 1.32 4.58
N THR A 90 1.43 0.36 4.05
CA THR A 90 0.00 0.22 4.33
C THR A 90 -0.21 -0.19 5.78
N VAL A 91 -0.92 0.63 6.54
CA VAL A 91 -1.23 0.40 7.96
C VAL A 91 -2.71 0.65 8.25
N PRO A 92 -3.34 -0.09 9.20
CA PRO A 92 -4.73 0.12 9.57
C PRO A 92 -5.03 1.55 10.03
N PRO A 93 -6.25 2.05 9.77
CA PRO A 93 -6.64 3.40 10.16
C PRO A 93 -6.49 3.66 11.66
N GLY A 94 -5.77 4.73 12.01
CA GLY A 94 -5.43 5.10 13.40
C GLY A 94 -4.02 4.68 13.84
N THR A 95 -3.28 3.91 13.04
CA THR A 95 -1.91 3.50 13.38
C THR A 95 -0.97 4.68 13.54
N CYS A 96 -1.01 5.66 12.63
CA CYS A 96 -0.18 6.87 12.75
C CYS A 96 -0.51 7.69 13.99
N ARG A 97 -1.77 7.69 14.43
CA ARG A 97 -2.16 8.33 15.68
C ARG A 97 -1.53 7.64 16.88
N ILE A 98 -1.56 6.31 16.94
CA ILE A 98 -0.92 5.53 18.00
C ILE A 98 0.60 5.81 18.04
N ILE A 99 1.24 5.90 16.88
CA ILE A 99 2.66 6.26 16.78
C ILE A 99 2.90 7.67 17.32
N LYS A 100 2.10 8.66 16.95
CA LYS A 100 2.20 10.05 17.42
C LYS A 100 1.93 10.20 18.91
N ASP A 101 0.98 9.44 19.45
CA ASP A 101 0.69 9.45 20.90
C ASP A 101 1.86 8.90 21.72
N LYS A 102 2.59 7.92 21.15
CA LYS A 102 3.79 7.35 21.79
C LYS A 102 5.05 8.18 21.57
N TYR A 103 5.17 8.84 20.43
CA TYR A 103 6.34 9.63 19.99
C TYR A 103 5.86 10.97 19.43
N PRO A 104 5.40 11.91 20.29
CA PRO A 104 4.78 13.17 19.89
C PRO A 104 5.71 14.10 19.11
N GLU A 105 7.03 13.97 19.31
CA GLU A 105 8.08 14.74 18.65
C GLU A 105 8.26 14.39 17.16
N LEU A 106 7.82 13.20 16.72
CA LEU A 106 7.97 12.83 15.33
C LEU A 106 7.09 13.67 14.41
N ARG A 107 7.69 14.28 13.42
CA ARG A 107 7.00 14.95 12.30
C ARG A 107 6.53 13.90 11.30
N LEU A 108 5.39 13.26 11.57
CA LEU A 108 4.89 12.12 10.83
C LEU A 108 3.84 12.52 9.80
N VAL A 109 4.07 12.15 8.56
CA VAL A 109 3.14 12.24 7.42
C VAL A 109 2.85 10.82 6.91
N PHE A 110 1.60 10.51 6.63
CA PHE A 110 1.21 9.29 5.94
C PHE A 110 0.88 9.58 4.48
N SER A 111 1.46 8.80 3.56
CA SER A 111 1.19 8.94 2.13
C SER A 111 0.96 7.56 1.50
N PRO A 112 -0.29 7.17 1.24
CA PRO A 112 -0.61 5.89 0.61
C PRO A 112 0.05 5.77 -0.76
N GLU A 113 0.28 4.53 -1.19
CA GLU A 113 0.74 4.20 -2.53
C GLU A 113 -0.30 3.34 -3.27
N PHE A 114 -0.31 3.41 -4.60
CA PHE A 114 -1.28 2.72 -5.45
C PHE A 114 -0.58 2.00 -6.61
N LEU A 115 0.61 1.48 -6.35
CA LEU A 115 1.48 0.86 -7.33
C LEU A 115 1.12 -0.62 -7.53
N THR A 116 1.30 -1.10 -8.76
CA THR A 116 1.32 -2.53 -9.06
C THR A 116 2.75 -3.06 -8.95
N GLU A 117 2.93 -4.32 -8.55
CA GLU A 117 4.28 -4.90 -8.45
C GLU A 117 5.01 -4.90 -9.78
N ALA A 118 4.30 -5.18 -10.87
CA ALA A 118 4.89 -5.30 -12.21
C ALA A 118 5.38 -3.96 -12.78
N ASN A 119 4.67 -2.86 -12.48
CA ASN A 119 4.92 -1.57 -13.12
C ASN A 119 5.19 -0.44 -12.11
N HIS A 120 5.69 -0.77 -10.92
CA HIS A 120 5.77 0.16 -9.78
C HIS A 120 6.49 1.49 -10.10
N ILE A 121 7.51 1.49 -10.95
CA ILE A 121 8.26 2.70 -11.33
C ILE A 121 7.38 3.61 -12.19
N GLU A 122 6.77 3.06 -13.23
CA GLU A 122 5.90 3.81 -14.14
C GLU A 122 4.58 4.23 -13.47
N ASP A 123 4.00 3.37 -12.62
CA ASP A 123 2.81 3.69 -11.85
C ASP A 123 3.07 4.89 -10.92
N PHE A 124 4.24 4.96 -10.28
CA PHE A 124 4.61 6.12 -9.45
C PHE A 124 4.71 7.40 -10.27
N LYS A 125 5.35 7.32 -11.43
CA LYS A 125 5.52 8.44 -12.36
C LYS A 125 4.17 8.93 -12.89
N ASN A 126 3.34 8.01 -13.36
CA ASN A 126 2.10 8.30 -14.08
C ASN A 126 0.88 8.53 -13.15
N CYS A 127 0.99 8.21 -11.86
CA CYS A 127 -0.07 8.52 -10.90
C CYS A 127 -0.34 10.03 -10.90
N ASN A 128 -1.58 10.43 -11.18
CA ASN A 128 -1.99 11.83 -11.33
C ASN A 128 -2.17 12.58 -10.01
N ARG A 129 -2.06 11.90 -8.86
CA ARG A 129 -2.31 12.47 -7.54
C ARG A 129 -1.30 12.02 -6.50
N VAL A 130 -1.08 12.88 -5.51
CA VAL A 130 -0.36 12.57 -4.27
C VAL A 130 -1.29 12.90 -3.11
N ILE A 131 -1.57 11.92 -2.26
CA ILE A 131 -2.41 12.10 -1.07
C ILE A 131 -1.49 12.04 0.13
N MET A 132 -1.61 13.03 1.04
CA MET A 132 -0.87 13.04 2.29
C MET A 132 -1.74 13.46 3.46
N GLY A 133 -1.63 12.74 4.56
CA GLY A 133 -2.21 13.08 5.86
C GLY A 133 -1.10 13.43 6.84
N GLY A 134 -1.34 14.46 7.66
CA GLY A 134 -0.38 14.92 8.64
C GLY A 134 -0.56 16.38 9.01
N ASP A 135 0.41 16.94 9.74
CA ASP A 135 0.46 18.37 10.02
C ASP A 135 0.57 19.18 8.73
N SER A 136 -0.06 20.37 8.74
CA SER A 136 -0.16 21.21 7.54
C SER A 136 1.20 21.62 6.98
N ASN A 137 2.13 21.99 7.86
CA ASN A 137 3.44 22.48 7.47
C ASN A 137 4.29 21.33 6.94
N ASP A 138 4.24 20.17 7.60
CA ASP A 138 4.97 18.97 7.20
C ASP A 138 4.51 18.46 5.83
N VAL A 139 3.18 18.40 5.63
CA VAL A 139 2.60 18.02 4.33
C VAL A 139 2.96 19.03 3.24
N HIS A 140 2.94 20.34 3.55
CA HIS A 140 3.33 21.37 2.59
C HIS A 140 4.80 21.24 2.14
N GLU A 141 5.72 21.01 3.08
CA GLU A 141 7.13 20.78 2.75
C GLU A 141 7.31 19.53 1.85
N CYS A 142 6.59 18.45 2.15
CA CYS A 142 6.59 17.23 1.33
C CYS A 142 6.03 17.47 -0.07
N PHE A 143 4.93 18.22 -0.18
CA PHE A 143 4.34 18.57 -1.48
C PHE A 143 5.29 19.43 -2.32
N LYS A 144 5.93 20.42 -1.70
CA LYS A 144 6.93 21.26 -2.37
C LYS A 144 8.05 20.40 -2.96
N MET A 145 8.63 19.50 -2.17
CA MET A 145 9.68 18.59 -2.62
C MET A 145 9.24 17.73 -3.81
N LEU A 146 8.02 17.16 -3.76
CA LEU A 146 7.52 16.32 -4.84
C LEU A 146 7.11 17.13 -6.08
N SER A 147 6.62 18.37 -5.90
CA SER A 147 6.22 19.24 -7.02
C SER A 147 7.40 19.72 -7.86
N ASP A 148 8.61 19.76 -7.30
CA ASP A 148 9.84 20.05 -8.05
C ASP A 148 10.08 18.99 -9.15
N VAL A 149 9.63 17.75 -8.93
CA VAL A 149 9.75 16.63 -9.87
C VAL A 149 8.47 16.38 -10.67
N PHE A 150 7.31 16.54 -10.02
CA PHE A 150 5.99 16.24 -10.58
C PHE A 150 5.03 17.44 -10.51
N PRO A 151 5.30 18.55 -11.21
CA PRO A 151 4.51 19.78 -11.06
C PRO A 151 3.04 19.68 -11.52
N LYS A 152 2.70 18.64 -12.29
CA LYS A 152 1.34 18.45 -12.84
C LYS A 152 0.45 17.52 -12.02
N LYS A 153 0.96 16.92 -10.93
CA LYS A 153 0.15 16.05 -10.07
C LYS A 153 -0.80 16.87 -9.20
N GLN A 154 -1.93 16.27 -8.85
CA GLN A 154 -2.83 16.83 -7.84
C GLN A 154 -2.27 16.50 -6.45
N TYR A 155 -2.10 17.52 -5.61
CA TYR A 155 -1.60 17.40 -4.24
C TYR A 155 -2.75 17.57 -3.25
N LEU A 156 -3.16 16.45 -2.63
CA LEU A 156 -4.38 16.36 -1.81
C LEU A 156 -4.01 16.13 -0.34
N ARG A 157 -4.26 17.14 0.50
CA ARG A 157 -4.04 17.07 1.94
C ARG A 157 -5.28 16.57 2.67
N THR A 158 -5.07 15.71 3.69
CA THR A 158 -6.12 15.22 4.57
C THR A 158 -5.56 14.92 5.97
N SER A 159 -6.35 14.29 6.85
CA SER A 159 -5.88 13.78 8.14
C SER A 159 -5.08 12.47 7.98
N LEU A 160 -4.24 12.15 8.97
CA LEU A 160 -3.54 10.85 9.03
C LEU A 160 -4.53 9.69 8.87
N LYS A 161 -5.57 9.64 9.69
CA LYS A 161 -6.55 8.54 9.68
C LYS A 161 -7.32 8.43 8.37
N THR A 162 -7.65 9.55 7.73
CA THR A 162 -8.33 9.54 6.42
C THR A 162 -7.40 9.02 5.33
N SER A 163 -6.12 9.43 5.31
CA SER A 163 -5.15 8.97 4.31
C SER A 163 -4.85 7.47 4.44
N GLU A 164 -4.80 6.93 5.67
CA GLU A 164 -4.71 5.48 5.93
C GLU A 164 -5.93 4.75 5.37
N MET A 165 -7.15 5.25 5.63
CA MET A 165 -8.39 4.63 5.16
C MET A 165 -8.49 4.64 3.62
N VAL A 166 -8.05 5.69 2.94
CA VAL A 166 -8.09 5.79 1.45
C VAL A 166 -7.37 4.60 0.80
N LYS A 167 -6.23 4.16 1.34
CA LYS A 167 -5.52 2.98 0.83
C LYS A 167 -6.39 1.74 0.91
N TYR A 168 -6.98 1.49 2.06
CA TYR A 168 -7.84 0.31 2.25
C TYR A 168 -9.13 0.40 1.44
N PHE A 169 -9.75 1.59 1.35
CA PHE A 169 -10.94 1.78 0.54
C PHE A 169 -10.70 1.34 -0.91
N ILE A 170 -9.60 1.83 -1.51
CA ILE A 170 -9.28 1.52 -2.92
C ILE A 170 -8.98 0.02 -3.08
N ASN A 171 -8.11 -0.55 -2.25
CA ASN A 171 -7.71 -1.94 -2.43
C ASN A 171 -8.87 -2.92 -2.16
N ASN A 172 -9.72 -2.65 -1.18
CA ASN A 172 -10.89 -3.49 -0.90
C ASN A 172 -11.96 -3.34 -1.99
N PHE A 173 -12.21 -2.13 -2.48
CA PHE A 173 -13.11 -1.93 -3.61
C PHE A 173 -12.66 -2.70 -4.86
N LEU A 174 -11.38 -2.65 -5.17
CA LEU A 174 -10.81 -3.39 -6.30
C LEU A 174 -10.87 -4.91 -6.10
N ALA A 175 -10.65 -5.40 -4.88
CA ALA A 175 -10.80 -6.82 -4.54
C ALA A 175 -12.26 -7.29 -4.73
N VAL A 176 -13.25 -6.51 -4.26
CA VAL A 176 -14.67 -6.78 -4.51
C VAL A 176 -14.96 -6.81 -6.00
N LYS A 177 -14.44 -5.85 -6.77
CA LYS A 177 -14.61 -5.77 -8.22
C LYS A 177 -14.06 -6.99 -8.95
N VAL A 178 -12.89 -7.50 -8.56
CA VAL A 178 -12.32 -8.75 -9.11
C VAL A 178 -13.26 -9.92 -8.84
N ILE A 179 -13.80 -10.06 -7.63
CA ILE A 179 -14.68 -11.17 -7.28
C ILE A 179 -16.03 -11.05 -7.99
N PHE A 180 -16.58 -9.85 -8.10
CA PHE A 180 -17.80 -9.59 -8.89
C PHE A 180 -17.59 -10.02 -10.35
N ALA A 181 -16.50 -9.62 -11.00
CA ALA A 181 -16.18 -10.00 -12.38
C ALA A 181 -16.08 -11.52 -12.55
N ASN A 182 -15.42 -12.21 -11.61
CA ASN A 182 -15.31 -13.67 -11.62
C ASN A 182 -16.66 -14.37 -11.46
N GLU A 183 -17.55 -13.83 -10.62
CA GLU A 183 -18.89 -14.37 -10.43
C GLU A 183 -19.74 -14.15 -11.66
N MET A 184 -19.73 -12.95 -12.25
CA MET A 184 -20.44 -12.66 -13.50
C MET A 184 -19.94 -13.55 -14.66
N LYS A 185 -18.63 -13.79 -14.77
CA LYS A 185 -18.10 -14.73 -15.76
C LYS A 185 -18.62 -16.15 -15.56
N GLN A 186 -18.70 -16.64 -14.32
CA GLN A 186 -19.29 -17.97 -14.03
C GLN A 186 -20.76 -18.05 -14.45
N ILE A 187 -21.53 -16.98 -14.21
CA ILE A 187 -22.95 -16.89 -14.61
C ILE A 187 -23.07 -16.90 -16.14
N CYS A 188 -22.26 -16.10 -16.82
CA CYS A 188 -22.24 -16.06 -18.29
C CYS A 188 -21.89 -17.43 -18.88
N GLU A 189 -20.82 -18.07 -18.40
CA GLU A 189 -20.42 -19.41 -18.83
C GLU A 189 -21.55 -20.44 -18.65
N ALA A 190 -22.24 -20.42 -17.51
CA ALA A 190 -23.36 -21.33 -17.24
C ALA A 190 -24.61 -21.04 -18.09
N SER A 191 -24.74 -19.82 -18.57
CA SER A 191 -25.89 -19.36 -19.41
C SER A 191 -25.60 -19.39 -20.92
N GLY A 192 -24.39 -19.81 -21.33
CA GLY A 192 -23.98 -19.80 -22.74
C GLY A 192 -23.74 -18.40 -23.31
N ILE A 193 -23.45 -17.42 -22.47
CA ILE A 193 -23.19 -16.02 -22.84
C ILE A 193 -21.67 -15.76 -22.81
N ASP A 194 -21.15 -15.01 -23.79
CA ASP A 194 -19.76 -14.58 -23.76
C ASP A 194 -19.60 -13.43 -22.76
N TYR A 195 -18.76 -13.66 -21.74
CA TYR A 195 -18.47 -12.66 -20.74
C TYR A 195 -17.72 -11.44 -21.30
N GLU A 196 -16.84 -11.64 -22.29
CA GLU A 196 -16.08 -10.53 -22.87
C GLU A 196 -17.03 -9.55 -23.59
N ASP A 197 -18.01 -10.06 -24.34
CA ASP A 197 -19.03 -9.23 -24.97
C ASP A 197 -19.85 -8.45 -23.93
N VAL A 198 -20.29 -9.11 -22.85
CA VAL A 198 -21.02 -8.45 -21.75
C VAL A 198 -20.18 -7.36 -21.11
N LYS A 199 -18.92 -7.66 -20.80
CA LYS A 199 -17.98 -6.70 -20.18
C LYS A 199 -17.78 -5.50 -21.10
N ASP A 200 -17.48 -5.72 -22.38
CA ASP A 200 -17.17 -4.64 -23.31
C ASP A 200 -18.39 -3.72 -23.52
N LEU A 201 -19.58 -4.27 -23.65
CA LEU A 201 -20.82 -3.49 -23.72
C LEU A 201 -21.10 -2.72 -22.41
N ALA A 202 -20.91 -3.36 -21.26
CA ALA A 202 -21.10 -2.71 -19.95
C ALA A 202 -20.14 -1.54 -19.73
N LEU A 203 -18.94 -1.58 -20.30
CA LEU A 203 -17.94 -0.51 -20.19
C LEU A 203 -18.32 0.78 -20.96
N HIS A 204 -19.38 0.77 -21.79
CA HIS A 204 -19.96 1.99 -22.33
C HIS A 204 -20.69 2.83 -21.28
N ASP A 205 -21.02 2.26 -20.10
CA ASP A 205 -21.48 3.03 -18.96
C ASP A 205 -20.26 3.66 -18.24
N ASN A 206 -20.14 4.98 -18.35
CA ASN A 206 -19.02 5.75 -17.76
C ASN A 206 -18.87 5.63 -16.22
N ARG A 207 -19.88 5.09 -15.53
CA ARG A 207 -19.83 4.80 -14.10
C ARG A 207 -19.01 3.55 -13.76
N ILE A 208 -18.74 2.69 -14.78
CA ILE A 208 -17.98 1.44 -14.64
C ILE A 208 -16.57 1.66 -15.20
N GLY A 209 -15.56 1.68 -14.33
CA GLY A 209 -14.18 1.78 -14.80
C GLY A 209 -13.62 0.44 -15.28
N GLN A 210 -12.77 0.45 -16.30
CA GLN A 210 -12.27 -0.75 -16.99
C GLN A 210 -11.38 -1.67 -16.13
N SER A 211 -10.61 -1.11 -15.19
CA SER A 211 -9.63 -1.88 -14.41
C SER A 211 -10.28 -3.00 -13.58
N HIS A 212 -9.58 -4.13 -13.43
CA HIS A 212 -9.96 -5.25 -12.55
C HIS A 212 -11.22 -6.03 -12.95
N LEU A 213 -11.61 -5.97 -14.23
CA LEU A 213 -12.73 -6.75 -14.77
C LEU A 213 -12.28 -7.93 -15.64
N SER A 214 -11.00 -8.06 -15.96
CA SER A 214 -10.49 -9.19 -16.76
C SER A 214 -10.53 -10.49 -15.97
N VAL A 215 -11.06 -11.56 -16.57
CA VAL A 215 -11.11 -12.91 -16.00
C VAL A 215 -10.72 -13.93 -17.08
N PRO A 216 -9.57 -14.62 -16.95
CA PRO A 216 -8.64 -14.57 -15.82
C PRO A 216 -7.97 -13.21 -15.67
N GLY A 217 -7.38 -12.98 -14.48
CA GLY A 217 -6.58 -11.80 -14.21
C GLY A 217 -5.26 -11.79 -15.00
N PRO A 218 -4.44 -10.73 -14.87
CA PRO A 218 -3.15 -10.59 -15.60
C PRO A 218 -2.15 -11.71 -15.32
N ASP A 219 -2.30 -12.41 -14.21
CA ASP A 219 -1.49 -13.58 -13.81
C ASP A 219 -2.04 -14.92 -14.32
N GLY A 220 -3.05 -14.89 -15.20
CA GLY A 220 -3.69 -16.07 -15.76
C GLY A 220 -4.62 -16.83 -14.79
N SER A 221 -4.87 -16.31 -13.60
CA SER A 221 -5.66 -16.98 -12.56
C SER A 221 -7.01 -16.29 -12.33
N ARG A 222 -8.00 -17.05 -11.85
CA ARG A 222 -9.25 -16.50 -11.33
C ARG A 222 -9.04 -15.95 -9.91
N GLY A 223 -9.85 -14.97 -9.51
CA GLY A 223 -9.74 -14.29 -8.23
C GLY A 223 -8.50 -13.39 -8.15
N PHE A 224 -8.14 -12.99 -6.94
CA PHE A 224 -6.98 -12.15 -6.69
C PHE A 224 -5.93 -12.84 -5.80
N GLY A 225 -4.67 -12.51 -6.03
CA GLY A 225 -3.50 -12.98 -5.28
C GLY A 225 -2.48 -11.87 -5.07
N GLY A 226 -1.20 -12.23 -5.05
CA GLY A 226 -0.10 -11.30 -4.82
C GLY A 226 0.01 -10.82 -3.37
N THR A 227 0.77 -9.76 -3.15
CA THR A 227 1.08 -9.27 -1.79
C THR A 227 0.06 -8.29 -1.23
N CYS A 228 -0.79 -7.66 -2.06
CA CYS A 228 -1.62 -6.52 -1.62
C CYS A 228 -3.04 -6.91 -1.23
N PHE A 229 -3.86 -7.39 -2.18
CA PHE A 229 -5.27 -7.63 -1.91
C PHE A 229 -5.55 -8.66 -0.80
N PRO A 230 -4.85 -9.83 -0.74
CA PRO A 230 -5.08 -10.80 0.32
C PRO A 230 -4.86 -10.23 1.71
N LYS A 231 -3.75 -9.52 1.95
CA LYS A 231 -3.47 -8.94 3.26
C LYS A 231 -4.36 -7.74 3.60
N ASP A 232 -4.69 -6.90 2.61
CA ASP A 232 -5.44 -5.66 2.86
C ASP A 232 -6.93 -5.94 3.12
N ILE A 233 -7.53 -6.92 2.44
CA ILE A 233 -8.93 -7.30 2.73
C ILE A 233 -9.05 -7.93 4.12
N ASN A 234 -8.12 -8.82 4.51
CA ASN A 234 -8.12 -9.42 5.84
C ASN A 234 -7.85 -8.40 6.94
N ALA A 235 -6.90 -7.48 6.74
CA ALA A 235 -6.65 -6.40 7.67
C ALA A 235 -7.88 -5.51 7.88
N MET A 236 -8.65 -5.23 6.81
CA MET A 236 -9.88 -4.44 6.93
C MET A 236 -11.03 -5.22 7.58
N ILE A 237 -11.16 -6.53 7.31
CA ILE A 237 -12.10 -7.41 8.01
C ILE A 237 -11.79 -7.42 9.52
N PHE A 238 -10.52 -7.59 9.88
CA PHE A 238 -10.08 -7.56 11.28
C PHE A 238 -10.37 -6.20 11.93
N PHE A 239 -9.99 -5.10 11.26
CA PHE A 239 -10.22 -3.75 11.75
C PHE A 239 -11.71 -3.45 11.96
N ALA A 240 -12.57 -3.76 11.00
CA ALA A 240 -14.01 -3.55 11.11
C ALA A 240 -14.60 -4.29 12.32
N LYS A 241 -14.25 -5.56 12.50
CA LYS A 241 -14.67 -6.35 13.66
C LYS A 241 -14.18 -5.75 14.98
N SER A 242 -12.95 -5.22 15.02
CA SER A 242 -12.37 -4.61 16.23
C SER A 242 -13.10 -3.35 16.70
N ILE A 243 -13.82 -2.69 15.78
CA ILE A 243 -14.65 -1.51 16.08
C ILE A 243 -16.16 -1.82 16.09
N GLY A 244 -16.55 -3.10 16.15
CA GLY A 244 -17.93 -3.54 16.27
C GLY A 244 -18.76 -3.49 14.98
N ILE A 245 -18.12 -3.40 13.81
CA ILE A 245 -18.82 -3.40 12.51
C ILE A 245 -18.77 -4.79 11.90
N ASP A 246 -19.88 -5.28 11.37
CA ASP A 246 -19.96 -6.51 10.58
C ASP A 246 -19.47 -6.27 9.15
N PRO A 247 -18.32 -6.84 8.73
CA PRO A 247 -17.77 -6.67 7.39
C PRO A 247 -18.26 -7.75 6.42
N SER A 248 -19.55 -8.10 6.42
CA SER A 248 -20.10 -9.23 5.69
C SER A 248 -19.73 -9.23 4.21
N LEU A 249 -19.79 -8.08 3.51
CA LEU A 249 -19.39 -7.98 2.11
C LEU A 249 -17.92 -8.36 1.88
N LEU A 250 -17.01 -7.84 2.69
CA LEU A 250 -15.58 -8.13 2.56
C LEU A 250 -15.28 -9.58 2.92
N LEU A 251 -15.96 -10.11 3.93
CA LEU A 251 -15.81 -11.49 4.35
C LEU A 251 -16.24 -12.47 3.25
N GLU A 252 -17.40 -12.24 2.62
CA GLU A 252 -17.87 -13.08 1.51
C GLU A 252 -17.01 -12.90 0.25
N THR A 253 -16.49 -11.72 0.00
CA THR A 253 -15.49 -11.47 -1.06
C THR A 253 -14.25 -12.33 -0.84
N TRP A 254 -13.71 -12.36 0.39
CA TRP A 254 -12.57 -13.20 0.74
C TRP A 254 -12.90 -14.69 0.64
N ASN A 255 -14.03 -15.13 1.18
CA ASN A 255 -14.49 -16.51 1.11
C ASN A 255 -14.65 -17.00 -0.34
N LYS A 256 -15.24 -16.17 -1.21
CA LYS A 256 -15.37 -16.49 -2.64
C LYS A 256 -13.99 -16.57 -3.30
N ASN A 257 -13.07 -15.65 -2.98
CA ASN A 257 -11.69 -15.70 -3.50
C ASN A 257 -11.01 -17.03 -3.14
N LEU A 258 -11.12 -17.47 -1.89
CA LEU A 258 -10.53 -18.75 -1.45
C LEU A 258 -11.09 -19.97 -2.21
N LYS A 259 -12.37 -19.91 -2.65
CA LYS A 259 -13.02 -20.99 -3.43
C LYS A 259 -12.56 -21.01 -4.89
N ILE A 260 -12.40 -19.85 -5.53
CA ILE A 260 -12.11 -19.77 -6.96
C ILE A 260 -10.63 -19.69 -7.29
N ARG A 261 -9.80 -19.13 -6.40
CA ARG A 261 -8.35 -19.00 -6.57
C ARG A 261 -7.65 -20.29 -6.16
N LYS A 262 -7.22 -21.08 -7.16
CA LYS A 262 -6.48 -22.33 -6.91
C LYS A 262 -5.05 -22.07 -6.43
N ASN A 263 -4.38 -21.10 -7.03
CA ASN A 263 -3.01 -20.71 -6.66
C ASN A 263 -3.04 -19.64 -5.56
N LYS A 264 -2.84 -20.06 -4.31
CA LYS A 264 -2.74 -19.16 -3.15
C LYS A 264 -1.30 -18.67 -3.00
N ASP A 265 -0.81 -17.96 -3.99
CA ASP A 265 0.58 -17.51 -4.13
C ASP A 265 1.07 -16.65 -2.95
N TRP A 266 0.19 -15.87 -2.29
CA TRP A 266 0.52 -15.09 -1.11
C TRP A 266 1.03 -15.91 0.07
N LEU A 267 0.65 -17.19 0.19
CA LEU A 267 1.13 -18.09 1.27
C LEU A 267 2.62 -18.42 1.14
N LYS A 268 3.20 -18.21 -0.05
CA LYS A 268 4.64 -18.41 -0.30
C LYS A 268 5.44 -17.14 -0.06
N MET A 269 4.78 -15.98 0.13
CA MET A 269 5.42 -14.66 0.22
C MET A 269 5.61 -14.23 1.68
N ILE A 270 6.40 -15.02 2.44
CA ILE A 270 6.67 -14.79 3.85
C ILE A 270 7.42 -13.47 4.05
N GLY A 271 7.05 -12.71 5.08
CA GLY A 271 7.60 -11.39 5.38
C GLY A 271 7.14 -10.28 4.43
N ARG A 272 6.27 -10.60 3.45
CA ARG A 272 5.69 -9.63 2.51
C ARG A 272 4.16 -9.68 2.51
N ALA A 273 3.56 -10.81 2.17
CA ALA A 273 2.11 -11.01 2.20
C ALA A 273 1.64 -11.61 3.54
N ILE A 274 2.39 -12.53 4.09
CA ILE A 274 2.13 -13.18 5.38
C ILE A 274 3.34 -13.07 6.31
N SER A 275 3.11 -12.99 7.63
CA SER A 275 4.18 -12.90 8.64
C SER A 275 4.88 -14.23 8.86
N GLU A 276 4.12 -15.33 8.88
CA GLU A 276 4.57 -16.67 9.23
C GLU A 276 4.02 -17.72 8.25
N LYS A 277 4.72 -18.87 8.12
CA LYS A 277 4.16 -20.00 7.42
C LYS A 277 2.92 -20.53 8.14
N GLU A 278 1.87 -20.90 7.38
CA GLU A 278 0.83 -21.76 7.94
C GLU A 278 1.48 -23.07 8.41
N GLN A 279 1.31 -23.40 9.68
CA GLN A 279 1.62 -24.73 10.17
C GLN A 279 0.61 -25.69 9.53
N LYS A 280 1.12 -26.72 8.83
CA LYS A 280 0.32 -27.80 8.25
C LYS A 280 -0.39 -28.59 9.34
#